data_4884a781bb23b3cd991819c25ce966a5
#
_entry.id   4884a781bb23b3cd991819c25ce966a5
#
_cell.length_a   1.000
_cell.length_b   1.000
_cell.length_c   1.000
_cell.angle_alpha   90.00
_cell.angle_beta   90.00
_cell.angle_gamma   90.00
#
_symmetry.space_group_name_H-M   'P 1'
#
loop_
_entity.id
_entity.type
_entity.pdbx_description
1 polymer ?
#
loop_
_entity_poly.entity_id
_entity_poly.type
_entity_poly.pdbx_seq_one_letter_code
_entity_poly.pdbx_strand_id
1 'polypeptide(L)'
;MEFVSEQEILKAQEKVAQVDFSMQVSKMIEYNKLDKGYVMACMQQYKNFLVLQMVYKDVDFVPNGMIDEAWHQHILDTAKYRKDCDMLFGKFLEHYPYFGLRGKEDERSWNKASDSSERVYEHHLKRSFMA
;
A
#
# COMPACT_ATOMS: atom_id res chain seq x y z
N MET A 1 -21.02 -1.02 0.28
CA MET A 1 -19.80 -0.18 0.24
C MET A 1 -19.82 0.69 -1.01
N GLU A 2 -19.67 1.97 -0.83
CA GLU A 2 -19.55 2.89 -1.95
C GLU A 2 -18.09 2.98 -2.40
N PHE A 3 -17.88 2.99 -3.69
CA PHE A 3 -16.54 3.14 -4.26
C PHE A 3 -16.28 4.61 -4.59
N VAL A 4 -15.06 5.06 -4.31
CA VAL A 4 -14.65 6.42 -4.66
C VAL A 4 -14.58 6.58 -6.18
N SER A 5 -14.67 7.81 -6.64
CA SER A 5 -14.65 8.11 -8.07
C SER A 5 -13.24 7.91 -8.67
N GLU A 6 -13.18 7.72 -9.99
CA GLU A 6 -11.91 7.65 -10.71
C GLU A 6 -11.13 8.95 -10.59
N GLN A 7 -11.82 10.09 -10.44
CA GLN A 7 -11.17 11.39 -10.23
C GLN A 7 -10.42 11.44 -8.90
N GLU A 8 -11.00 10.88 -7.84
CA GLU A 8 -10.34 10.81 -6.55
C GLU A 8 -9.12 9.89 -6.60
N ILE A 9 -9.23 8.77 -7.30
CA ILE A 9 -8.09 7.86 -7.53
C ILE A 9 -6.98 8.59 -8.29
N LEU A 10 -7.31 9.30 -9.37
CA LEU A 10 -6.33 10.03 -10.16
C LEU A 10 -5.57 11.06 -9.34
N LYS A 11 -6.27 11.82 -8.51
CA LYS A 11 -5.63 12.81 -7.63
C LYS A 11 -4.67 12.17 -6.65
N ALA A 12 -5.05 11.03 -6.06
CA ALA A 12 -4.20 10.30 -5.14
C ALA A 12 -2.97 9.73 -5.87
N GLN A 13 -3.17 9.20 -7.09
CA GLN A 13 -2.06 8.72 -7.91
C GLN A 13 -1.05 9.81 -8.21
N GLU A 14 -1.50 11.02 -8.49
CA GLU A 14 -0.63 12.17 -8.74
C GLU A 14 0.23 12.50 -7.51
N LYS A 15 -0.34 12.40 -6.31
CA LYS A 15 0.42 12.60 -5.07
C LYS A 15 1.43 11.49 -4.83
N VAL A 16 1.04 10.25 -4.99
CA VAL A 16 1.94 9.09 -4.81
C VAL A 16 3.09 9.17 -5.83
N ALA A 17 2.82 9.65 -7.03
CA ALA A 17 3.85 9.83 -8.07
C ALA A 17 4.96 10.82 -7.66
N GLN A 18 4.70 11.69 -6.67
CA GLN A 18 5.70 12.62 -6.16
C GLN A 18 6.70 11.97 -5.20
N VAL A 19 6.41 10.77 -4.72
CA VAL A 19 7.31 10.06 -3.81
C VAL A 19 8.41 9.38 -4.63
N ASP A 20 9.65 9.64 -4.26
CA ASP A 20 10.83 9.04 -4.91
C ASP A 20 11.21 7.74 -4.20
N PHE A 21 10.99 6.61 -4.87
CA PHE A 21 11.33 5.29 -4.35
C PHE A 21 12.63 4.72 -4.95
N SER A 22 13.44 5.55 -5.62
CA SER A 22 14.63 5.07 -6.32
C SER A 22 15.62 4.36 -5.39
N MET A 23 15.79 4.85 -4.16
CA MET A 23 16.72 4.23 -3.19
C MET A 23 16.18 2.88 -2.69
N GLN A 24 14.89 2.78 -2.45
CA GLN A 24 14.26 1.53 -2.05
C GLN A 24 14.37 0.46 -3.15
N VAL A 25 14.09 0.85 -4.38
CA VAL A 25 14.22 -0.04 -5.55
C VAL A 25 15.67 -0.50 -5.70
N SER A 26 16.62 0.42 -5.64
CA SER A 26 18.05 0.11 -5.76
C SER A 26 18.49 -0.88 -4.68
N LYS A 27 18.09 -0.66 -3.43
CA LYS A 27 18.43 -1.57 -2.33
C LYS A 27 17.85 -2.96 -2.56
N MET A 28 16.59 -3.05 -2.98
CA MET A 28 15.94 -4.35 -3.23
C MET A 28 16.66 -5.14 -4.32
N ILE A 29 17.07 -4.48 -5.39
CA ILE A 29 17.74 -5.12 -6.52
C ILE A 29 19.22 -5.42 -6.19
N GLU A 30 19.96 -4.41 -5.76
CA GLU A 30 21.43 -4.50 -5.62
C GLU A 30 21.84 -5.17 -4.31
N TYR A 31 21.18 -4.82 -3.22
CA TYR A 31 21.57 -5.31 -1.89
C TYR A 31 20.82 -6.59 -1.53
N ASN A 32 19.51 -6.63 -1.69
CA ASN A 32 18.69 -7.80 -1.38
C ASN A 32 18.70 -8.85 -2.49
N LYS A 33 19.27 -8.54 -3.66
CA LYS A 33 19.43 -9.47 -4.79
C LYS A 33 18.11 -9.99 -5.34
N LEU A 34 17.08 -9.15 -5.32
CA LEU A 34 15.77 -9.51 -5.86
C LEU A 34 15.75 -9.22 -7.37
N ASP A 35 14.95 -9.99 -8.09
CA ASP A 35 14.76 -9.80 -9.52
C ASP A 35 14.12 -8.44 -9.81
N LYS A 36 14.65 -7.72 -10.80
CA LYS A 36 14.18 -6.38 -11.15
C LYS A 36 12.68 -6.36 -11.50
N GLY A 37 12.23 -7.32 -12.28
CA GLY A 37 10.82 -7.41 -12.66
C GLY A 37 9.91 -7.60 -11.45
N TYR A 38 10.33 -8.44 -10.52
CA TYR A 38 9.62 -8.66 -9.27
C TYR A 38 9.57 -7.38 -8.43
N VAL A 39 10.70 -6.69 -8.30
CA VAL A 39 10.78 -5.44 -7.53
C VAL A 39 9.84 -4.38 -8.11
N MET A 40 9.83 -4.22 -9.42
CA MET A 40 8.95 -3.24 -10.07
C MET A 40 7.47 -3.58 -9.86
N ALA A 41 7.13 -4.87 -9.87
CA ALA A 41 5.77 -5.33 -9.57
C ALA A 41 5.38 -5.05 -8.10
N CYS A 42 6.29 -5.31 -7.16
CA CYS A 42 6.08 -4.99 -5.74
C CYS A 42 5.82 -3.51 -5.55
N MET A 43 6.63 -2.66 -6.19
CA MET A 43 6.49 -1.22 -6.07
C MET A 43 5.18 -0.72 -6.66
N GLN A 44 4.76 -1.26 -7.79
CA GLN A 44 3.48 -0.86 -8.38
C GLN A 44 2.31 -1.22 -7.48
N GLN A 45 2.31 -2.42 -6.93
CA GLN A 45 1.27 -2.85 -5.98
C GLN A 45 1.28 -2.01 -4.72
N TYR A 46 2.46 -1.66 -4.22
CA TYR A 46 2.59 -0.79 -3.05
C TYR A 46 2.04 0.60 -3.32
N LYS A 47 2.35 1.18 -4.48
CA LYS A 47 1.81 2.50 -4.87
C LYS A 47 0.28 2.46 -4.94
N ASN A 48 -0.29 1.41 -5.51
CA ASN A 48 -1.73 1.21 -5.55
C ASN A 48 -2.32 1.13 -4.14
N PHE A 49 -1.66 0.41 -3.25
CA PHE A 49 -2.03 0.30 -1.84
C PHE A 49 -2.04 1.67 -1.15
N LEU A 50 -1.00 2.48 -1.38
CA LEU A 50 -0.93 3.84 -0.82
C LEU A 50 -2.07 4.72 -1.33
N VAL A 51 -2.39 4.63 -2.61
CA VAL A 51 -3.52 5.35 -3.21
C VAL A 51 -4.82 4.97 -2.49
N LEU A 52 -5.07 3.68 -2.31
CA LEU A 52 -6.29 3.20 -1.66
C LEU A 52 -6.35 3.63 -0.19
N GLN A 53 -5.22 3.61 0.51
CA GLN A 53 -5.14 4.09 1.89
C GLN A 53 -5.47 5.58 2.00
N MET A 54 -5.14 6.38 0.98
CA MET A 54 -5.45 7.80 0.96
C MET A 54 -6.95 8.06 0.81
N VAL A 55 -7.63 7.30 -0.03
CA VAL A 55 -9.02 7.60 -0.43
C VAL A 55 -10.07 6.81 0.33
N TYR A 56 -9.70 5.68 0.95
CA TYR A 56 -10.63 4.85 1.75
C TYR A 56 -10.19 4.87 3.22
N LYS A 57 -10.56 5.93 3.93
CA LYS A 57 -10.11 6.15 5.33
C LYS A 57 -10.73 5.18 6.32
N ASP A 58 -11.87 4.60 6.00
CA ASP A 58 -12.61 3.69 6.88
C ASP A 58 -12.36 2.21 6.57
N VAL A 59 -11.46 1.91 5.64
CA VAL A 59 -11.13 0.54 5.27
C VAL A 59 -9.74 0.18 5.80
N ASP A 60 -9.66 -0.93 6.54
CA ASP A 60 -8.41 -1.49 7.00
C ASP A 60 -7.89 -2.41 5.88
N PHE A 61 -6.96 -1.90 5.07
CA PHE A 61 -6.42 -2.69 3.96
C PHE A 61 -5.40 -3.70 4.47
N VAL A 62 -5.55 -4.94 4.00
CA VAL A 62 -4.62 -6.03 4.32
C VAL A 62 -3.62 -6.13 3.16
N PRO A 63 -2.32 -5.91 3.41
CA PRO A 63 -1.31 -6.04 2.37
C PRO A 63 -1.06 -7.50 2.03
N ASN A 64 -0.76 -7.78 0.76
CA ASN A 64 -0.23 -9.08 0.36
C ASN A 64 1.30 -9.09 0.53
N GLY A 65 1.93 -10.23 0.24
CA GLY A 65 3.38 -10.37 0.40
C GLY A 65 4.21 -9.39 -0.43
N MET A 66 3.76 -9.09 -1.65
CA MET A 66 4.47 -8.15 -2.53
C MET A 66 4.37 -6.71 -2.01
N ILE A 67 3.20 -6.32 -1.54
CA ILE A 67 3.00 -5.00 -0.92
C ILE A 67 3.88 -4.88 0.33
N ASP A 68 3.88 -5.90 1.17
CA ASP A 68 4.69 -5.94 2.39
C ASP A 68 6.18 -5.77 2.10
N GLU A 69 6.67 -6.43 1.05
CA GLU A 69 8.08 -6.35 0.66
C GLU A 69 8.50 -4.89 0.40
N ALA A 70 7.72 -4.16 -0.38
CA ALA A 70 7.99 -2.76 -0.69
C ALA A 70 7.73 -1.85 0.51
N TRP A 71 6.65 -2.10 1.25
CA TRP A 71 6.27 -1.30 2.42
C TRP A 71 7.35 -1.34 3.49
N HIS A 72 7.91 -2.54 3.77
CA HIS A 72 9.01 -2.69 4.73
C HIS A 72 10.23 -1.87 4.32
N GLN A 73 10.58 -1.84 3.04
CA GLN A 73 11.71 -1.04 2.57
C GLN A 73 11.46 0.46 2.77
N HIS A 74 10.25 0.91 2.56
CA HIS A 74 9.87 2.31 2.80
C HIS A 74 9.95 2.64 4.30
N ILE A 75 9.40 1.79 5.16
CA ILE A 75 9.43 1.99 6.62
C ILE A 75 10.84 2.02 7.17
N LEU A 76 11.74 1.19 6.66
CA LEU A 76 13.13 1.15 7.11
C LEU A 76 13.87 2.48 6.90
N ASP A 77 13.47 3.24 5.91
CA ASP A 77 13.93 4.62 5.71
C ASP A 77 13.02 5.54 6.54
N THR A 78 13.21 5.50 7.85
CA THR A 78 12.24 6.04 8.80
C THR A 78 11.96 7.52 8.65
N ALA A 79 12.99 8.34 8.43
CA ALA A 79 12.83 9.78 8.26
C ALA A 79 12.02 10.08 6.98
N LYS A 80 12.35 9.41 5.89
CA LYS A 80 11.63 9.54 4.62
C LYS A 80 10.19 9.03 4.75
N TYR A 81 10.00 7.87 5.39
CA TYR A 81 8.67 7.29 5.57
C TYR A 81 7.75 8.23 6.34
N ARG A 82 8.25 8.81 7.43
CA ARG A 82 7.47 9.77 8.23
C ARG A 82 7.07 10.98 7.40
N LYS A 83 8.00 11.52 6.62
CA LYS A 83 7.78 12.69 5.77
C LYS A 83 6.78 12.37 4.66
N ASP A 84 6.93 11.23 4.00
CA ASP A 84 6.05 10.80 2.92
C ASP A 84 4.63 10.54 3.45
N CYS A 85 4.50 9.89 4.61
CA CYS A 85 3.20 9.68 5.25
C CYS A 85 2.50 11.00 5.56
N ASP A 86 3.25 11.97 6.06
CA ASP A 86 2.69 13.28 6.38
C ASP A 86 2.16 13.96 5.12
N MET A 87 2.90 13.89 4.03
CA MET A 87 2.50 14.45 2.74
C MET A 87 1.28 13.74 2.15
N LEU A 88 1.26 12.40 2.22
CA LEU A 88 0.18 11.61 1.61
C LEU A 88 -1.09 11.54 2.48
N PHE A 89 -0.94 11.40 3.78
CA PHE A 89 -2.06 11.10 4.69
C PHE A 89 -2.30 12.16 5.75
N GLY A 90 -1.36 13.06 5.96
CA GLY A 90 -1.40 14.00 7.09
C GLY A 90 -1.16 13.32 8.44
N LYS A 91 -0.73 12.08 8.44
CA LYS A 91 -0.45 11.29 9.64
C LYS A 91 0.48 10.12 9.30
N PHE A 92 1.08 9.53 10.32
CA PHE A 92 1.89 8.34 10.17
C PHE A 92 0.99 7.12 9.85
N LEU A 93 1.32 6.38 8.80
CA LEU A 93 0.59 5.16 8.45
C LEU A 93 1.23 3.99 9.19
N GLU A 94 0.52 3.49 10.21
CA GLU A 94 1.01 2.38 11.01
C GLU A 94 0.96 1.06 10.23
N HIS A 95 2.01 0.24 10.41
CA HIS A 95 2.04 -1.13 9.93
C HIS A 95 1.99 -2.04 11.14
N TYR A 96 0.78 -2.46 11.51
CA TYR A 96 0.60 -3.29 12.70
C TYR A 96 0.82 -4.77 12.35
N PRO A 97 1.86 -5.42 12.91
CA PRO A 97 2.24 -6.77 12.45
C PRO A 97 1.42 -7.91 13.05
N TYR A 98 0.56 -7.61 14.03
CA TYR A 98 -0.17 -8.66 14.76
C TYR A 98 -1.65 -8.74 14.42
N PHE A 99 -2.10 -8.00 13.42
CA PHE A 99 -3.50 -8.01 13.02
C PHE A 99 -3.90 -9.41 12.54
N GLY A 100 -4.97 -9.95 13.11
CA GLY A 100 -5.45 -11.30 12.84
C GLY A 100 -4.85 -12.38 13.76
N LEU A 101 -3.85 -12.03 14.58
CA LEU A 101 -3.11 -13.00 15.40
C LEU A 101 -3.45 -12.94 16.90
N ARG A 102 -4.36 -12.04 17.32
CA ARG A 102 -4.66 -11.77 18.72
C ARG A 102 -5.94 -12.45 19.20
N GLY A 103 -6.28 -13.61 18.67
CA GLY A 103 -7.46 -14.38 19.05
C GLY A 103 -8.53 -14.41 17.96
N LYS A 104 -9.62 -15.12 18.22
CA LYS A 104 -10.66 -15.40 17.22
C LYS A 104 -11.41 -14.15 16.75
N GLU A 105 -11.65 -13.21 17.63
CA GLU A 105 -12.33 -11.97 17.28
C GLU A 105 -11.47 -11.13 16.36
N ASP A 106 -10.18 -11.03 16.65
CA ASP A 106 -9.22 -10.33 15.81
C ASP A 106 -9.06 -11.02 14.45
N GLU A 107 -9.07 -12.35 14.43
CA GLU A 107 -9.03 -13.14 13.20
C GLU A 107 -10.26 -12.86 12.34
N ARG A 108 -11.45 -12.77 12.93
CA ARG A 108 -12.67 -12.42 12.20
C ARG A 108 -12.59 -11.01 11.63
N SER A 109 -12.04 -10.08 12.40
CA SER A 109 -11.82 -8.70 11.92
C SER A 109 -10.86 -8.67 10.76
N TRP A 110 -9.79 -9.47 10.81
CA TRP A 110 -8.83 -9.60 9.72
C TRP A 110 -9.49 -10.17 8.45
N ASN A 111 -10.29 -11.23 8.60
CA ASN A 111 -11.01 -11.85 7.48
C ASN A 111 -11.95 -10.84 6.81
N LYS A 112 -12.67 -10.05 7.60
CA LYS A 112 -13.53 -9.00 7.09
C LYS A 112 -12.76 -7.92 6.36
N ALA A 113 -11.63 -7.48 6.92
CA ALA A 113 -10.76 -6.49 6.31
C ALA A 113 -10.15 -7.02 5.01
N SER A 114 -9.76 -8.29 4.97
CA SER A 114 -9.24 -8.94 3.78
C SER A 114 -10.28 -8.96 2.66
N ASP A 115 -11.52 -9.35 2.97
CA ASP A 115 -12.61 -9.36 1.99
C ASP A 115 -12.91 -7.95 1.46
N SER A 116 -12.94 -6.96 2.32
CA SER A 116 -13.16 -5.56 1.93
C SER A 116 -12.03 -5.05 1.06
N SER A 117 -10.79 -5.38 1.41
CA SER A 117 -9.61 -5.02 0.61
C SER A 117 -9.70 -5.58 -0.80
N GLU A 118 -10.04 -6.85 -0.94
CA GLU A 118 -10.18 -7.50 -2.24
C GLU A 118 -11.24 -6.84 -3.10
N ARG A 119 -12.40 -6.52 -2.53
CA ARG A 119 -13.49 -5.84 -3.27
C ARG A 119 -13.05 -4.51 -3.82
N VAL A 120 -12.37 -3.72 -3.01
CA VAL A 120 -11.88 -2.40 -3.42
C VAL A 120 -10.81 -2.53 -4.51
N TYR A 121 -9.86 -3.45 -4.32
CA TYR A 121 -8.83 -3.72 -5.32
C TYR A 121 -9.43 -4.14 -6.65
N GLU A 122 -10.33 -5.11 -6.66
CA GLU A 122 -10.99 -5.60 -7.88
C GLU A 122 -11.73 -4.48 -8.62
N HIS A 123 -12.42 -3.63 -7.87
CA HIS A 123 -13.15 -2.53 -8.47
C HIS A 123 -12.22 -1.58 -9.23
N HIS A 124 -11.12 -1.17 -8.61
CA HIS A 124 -10.21 -0.17 -9.19
C HIS A 124 -9.16 -0.78 -10.12
N LEU A 125 -8.82 -2.04 -9.95
CA LEU A 125 -7.84 -2.71 -10.79
C LEU A 125 -8.23 -2.66 -12.27
N LYS A 126 -9.50 -2.88 -12.57
CA LYS A 126 -10.01 -2.87 -13.94
C LYS A 126 -10.26 -1.46 -14.49
N ARG A 127 -10.18 -0.43 -13.65
CA ARG A 127 -10.51 0.95 -14.04
C ARG A 127 -9.29 1.87 -14.04
N SER A 128 -8.60 1.95 -12.92
CA SER A 128 -7.54 2.95 -12.72
C SER A 128 -6.14 2.34 -12.64
N PHE A 129 -6.03 1.09 -12.15
CA PHE A 129 -4.74 0.45 -11.90
C PHE A 129 -4.24 -0.42 -13.04
N MET A 130 -5.05 -0.63 -14.05
CA MET A 130 -4.61 -1.31 -15.26
C MET A 130 -3.75 -0.36 -16.07
N ALA A 131 -2.52 -0.79 -16.30
CA ALA A 131 -1.62 -0.04 -17.15
C ALA A 131 -1.85 -0.38 -18.61
#